data_caaf619ebc82dbe99a36d140b36a8efb
#
_entry.id   caaf619ebc82dbe99a36d140b36a8efb
#
_cell.length_a   1.000
_cell.length_b   1.000
_cell.length_c   1.000
_cell.angle_alpha   90.00
_cell.angle_beta   90.00
_cell.angle_gamma   90.00
#
_symmetry.space_group_name_H-M   'P 1'
#
loop_
_entity.id
_entity.type
_entity.pdbx_description
1 polymer ?
#
loop_
_entity_poly.entity_id
_entity_poly.type
_entity_poly.pdbx_seq_one_letter_code
_entity_poly.pdbx_strand_id
1 'polypeptide(L)'
;MSEMTDAYVKLDKVSKIYGTKEVKIVAVDEISFEIAKGEFVVIVGPSGAGKTTVLNILGGMDQATSGEVLVDGRNIARYNSRQLTGYRRNDIGFVFQFYNLVPNLTALENVELALQICKNPLDAREVLEEVGLKDRLTNF
;
A
#
# COMPACT_ATOMS: atom_id res chain seq x y z
N MET A 1 -22.70 -11.16 -19.39
CA MET A 1 -22.62 -10.73 -18.94
C MET A 1 -21.85 -10.40 -18.31
N SER A 2 -21.56 -10.07 -18.17
CA SER A 2 -20.86 -9.77 -17.63
C SER A 2 -20.54 -9.68 -16.81
N GLU A 3 -20.14 -9.80 -16.71
CA GLU A 3 -19.71 -9.95 -15.86
C GLU A 3 -19.31 -9.10 -15.05
N MET A 4 -19.86 -8.98 -14.45
CA MET A 4 -19.58 -8.27 -13.40
C MET A 4 -18.54 -8.83 -12.71
N THR A 5 -17.39 -8.42 -13.00
CA THR A 5 -16.30 -8.75 -12.20
C THR A 5 -16.55 -8.17 -10.85
N ASP A 6 -16.60 -9.01 -9.88
CA ASP A 6 -16.53 -8.60 -8.51
C ASP A 6 -15.09 -8.22 -8.16
N ALA A 7 -14.39 -7.55 -9.07
CA ALA A 7 -13.03 -7.13 -8.83
C ALA A 7 -13.03 -6.04 -7.76
N TYR A 8 -12.39 -6.31 -6.64
CA TYR A 8 -12.15 -5.32 -5.61
C TYR A 8 -11.06 -4.35 -6.02
N VAL A 9 -10.03 -4.87 -6.68
CA VAL A 9 -8.92 -4.07 -7.23
C VAL A 9 -8.82 -4.39 -8.71
N LYS A 10 -8.70 -3.34 -9.52
CA LYS A 10 -8.49 -3.50 -10.96
C LYS A 10 -7.49 -2.47 -11.45
N LEU A 11 -6.41 -2.95 -12.06
CA LEU A 11 -5.50 -2.12 -12.81
C LEU A 11 -5.82 -2.27 -14.29
N ASP A 12 -5.94 -1.15 -15.00
CA ASP A 12 -6.22 -1.13 -16.42
C ASP A 12 -5.18 -0.27 -17.13
N LYS A 13 -4.30 -0.93 -17.85
CA LYS A 13 -3.21 -0.32 -18.65
C LYS A 13 -2.41 0.69 -17.85
N VAL A 14 -2.01 0.31 -16.66
CA VAL A 14 -1.26 1.17 -15.74
C VAL A 14 0.19 1.24 -16.16
N SER A 15 0.70 2.44 -16.30
CA SER A 15 2.11 2.71 -16.56
C SER A 15 2.66 3.68 -15.53
N LYS A 16 3.93 3.51 -15.21
CA LYS A 16 4.67 4.46 -14.37
C LYS A 16 6.01 4.77 -15.02
N ILE A 17 6.20 6.04 -15.29
CA ILE A 17 7.41 6.55 -15.94
C ILE A 17 8.03 7.59 -15.03
N TYR A 18 9.29 7.39 -14.69
CA TYR A 18 10.09 8.33 -13.91
C TYR A 18 11.05 9.07 -14.84
N GLY A 19 11.44 10.25 -14.41
CA GLY A 19 12.52 10.98 -15.08
C GLY A 19 12.11 12.34 -15.62
N THR A 20 13.01 12.91 -16.40
CA THR A 20 12.87 14.23 -17.01
C THR A 20 12.54 14.09 -18.48
N LYS A 21 12.45 15.23 -19.18
CA LYS A 21 12.24 15.22 -20.63
C LYS A 21 13.36 14.53 -21.38
N GLU A 22 14.56 14.52 -20.81
CA GLU A 22 15.76 13.96 -21.48
C GLU A 22 15.99 12.48 -21.15
N VAL A 23 15.68 12.07 -19.92
CA VAL A 23 15.90 10.69 -19.48
C VAL A 23 14.61 10.17 -18.87
N LYS A 24 14.05 9.14 -19.47
CA LYS A 24 12.82 8.49 -19.00
C LYS A 24 13.10 7.04 -18.63
N ILE A 25 12.60 6.63 -17.49
CA ILE A 25 12.66 5.26 -17.02
C ILE A 25 11.25 4.73 -16.89
N VAL A 26 10.93 3.71 -17.69
CA VAL A 26 9.62 3.06 -17.61
C VAL A 26 9.70 1.97 -16.55
N ALA A 27 9.15 2.25 -15.38
CA ALA A 27 9.14 1.30 -14.27
C ALA A 27 8.06 0.24 -14.43
N VAL A 28 6.90 0.64 -14.96
CA VAL A 28 5.75 -0.22 -15.22
C VAL A 28 5.18 0.17 -16.57
N ASP A 29 4.89 -0.81 -17.43
CA ASP A 29 4.43 -0.58 -18.79
C ASP A 29 3.11 -1.31 -19.06
N GLU A 30 2.03 -0.54 -19.09
CA GLU A 30 0.68 -0.99 -19.46
C GLU A 30 0.25 -2.32 -18.85
N ILE A 31 0.37 -2.45 -17.54
CA ILE A 31 -0.07 -3.66 -16.86
C ILE A 31 -1.56 -3.62 -16.52
N SER A 32 -2.19 -4.77 -16.62
CA SER A 32 -3.61 -4.93 -16.30
C SER A 32 -3.81 -6.22 -15.52
N PHE A 33 -4.53 -6.16 -14.41
CA PHE A 33 -4.94 -7.33 -13.67
C PHE A 33 -6.09 -6.96 -12.72
N GLU A 34 -6.73 -7.99 -12.18
CA GLU A 34 -7.84 -7.84 -11.24
C GLU A 34 -7.59 -8.69 -10.00
N ILE A 35 -8.07 -8.21 -8.85
CA ILE A 35 -8.02 -8.94 -7.58
C ILE A 35 -9.42 -8.92 -6.99
N ALA A 36 -9.94 -10.10 -6.69
CA ALA A 36 -11.24 -10.24 -6.06
C ALA A 36 -11.15 -9.91 -4.56
N LYS A 37 -12.26 -9.50 -3.97
CA LYS A 37 -12.31 -9.23 -2.54
C LYS A 37 -12.00 -10.50 -1.76
N GLY A 38 -11.11 -10.37 -0.77
CA GLY A 38 -10.68 -11.49 0.06
C GLY A 38 -9.61 -12.38 -0.55
N GLU A 39 -9.14 -12.05 -1.74
CA GLU A 39 -8.12 -12.83 -2.43
C GLU A 39 -6.73 -12.54 -1.90
N PHE A 40 -5.91 -13.57 -1.74
CA PHE A 40 -4.50 -13.45 -1.41
C PHE A 40 -3.69 -13.52 -2.72
N VAL A 41 -2.92 -12.47 -3.00
CA VAL A 41 -2.20 -12.33 -4.27
C VAL A 41 -0.71 -12.16 -4.01
N VAL A 42 0.10 -12.82 -4.82
CA VAL A 42 1.56 -12.68 -4.78
C VAL A 42 2.03 -12.12 -6.10
N ILE A 43 2.82 -11.05 -6.04
CA ILE A 43 3.44 -10.44 -7.23
C ILE A 43 4.88 -10.91 -7.28
N VAL A 44 5.23 -11.62 -8.36
CA VAL A 44 6.57 -12.20 -8.53
C VAL A 44 7.24 -11.63 -9.76
N GLY A 45 8.55 -11.63 -9.75
CA GLY A 45 9.36 -11.18 -10.87
C GLY A 45 10.80 -10.89 -10.43
N PRO A 46 11.71 -10.73 -11.38
CA PRO A 46 13.09 -10.41 -11.06
C PRO A 46 13.23 -9.00 -10.47
N SER A 47 14.36 -8.73 -9.85
CA SER A 47 14.69 -7.40 -9.33
C SER A 47 14.62 -6.38 -10.48
N GLY A 48 14.01 -5.23 -10.20
CA GLY A 48 13.85 -4.18 -11.21
C GLY A 48 12.69 -4.37 -12.16
N ALA A 49 11.82 -5.38 -11.92
CA ALA A 49 10.64 -5.64 -12.76
C ALA A 49 9.44 -4.73 -12.45
N GLY A 50 9.56 -3.82 -11.50
CA GLY A 50 8.48 -2.89 -11.16
C GLY A 50 7.55 -3.37 -10.05
N LYS A 51 7.86 -4.45 -9.36
CA LYS A 51 7.01 -5.00 -8.28
C LYS A 51 6.74 -3.98 -7.19
N THR A 52 7.79 -3.34 -6.69
CA THR A 52 7.68 -2.31 -5.65
C THR A 52 6.87 -1.12 -6.13
N THR A 53 7.06 -0.72 -7.39
CA THR A 53 6.32 0.39 -7.98
C THR A 53 4.81 0.07 -8.03
N VAL A 54 4.44 -1.14 -8.43
CA VAL A 54 3.04 -1.58 -8.45
C VAL A 54 2.45 -1.54 -7.04
N LEU A 55 3.17 -2.06 -6.06
CA LEU A 55 2.72 -2.04 -4.66
C LEU A 55 2.56 -0.61 -4.13
N ASN A 56 3.48 0.28 -4.47
CA ASN A 56 3.39 1.68 -4.07
C ASN A 56 2.19 2.39 -4.70
N ILE A 57 1.88 2.08 -5.95
CA ILE A 57 0.70 2.63 -6.62
C ILE A 57 -0.58 2.11 -5.96
N LEU A 58 -0.66 0.81 -5.71
CA LEU A 58 -1.81 0.22 -5.04
C LEU A 58 -2.00 0.75 -3.63
N GLY A 59 -0.91 1.01 -2.94
CA GLY A 59 -0.94 1.55 -1.58
C GLY A 59 -1.12 3.05 -1.48
N GLY A 60 -1.19 3.75 -2.62
CA GLY A 60 -1.35 5.21 -2.62
C GLY A 60 -0.09 5.99 -2.25
N MET A 61 1.08 5.33 -2.24
CA MET A 61 2.36 5.99 -1.96
C MET A 61 2.93 6.66 -3.21
N ASP A 62 2.45 6.26 -4.38
CA ASP A 62 2.84 6.82 -5.66
C ASP A 62 1.62 6.85 -6.57
N GLN A 63 1.68 7.62 -7.63
CA GLN A 63 0.60 7.72 -8.61
C GLN A 63 1.01 7.13 -9.94
N ALA A 64 0.07 6.49 -10.63
CA ALA A 64 0.28 6.02 -11.99
C ALA A 64 0.49 7.21 -12.93
N THR A 65 1.38 7.06 -13.90
CA THR A 65 1.55 8.06 -14.96
C THR A 65 0.35 8.03 -15.90
N SER A 66 -0.15 6.82 -16.19
CA SER A 66 -1.33 6.63 -17.03
C SER A 66 -2.05 5.35 -16.62
N GLY A 67 -3.25 5.16 -17.13
CA GLY A 67 -4.09 4.02 -16.80
C GLY A 67 -5.02 4.29 -15.63
N GLU A 68 -5.80 3.29 -15.26
CA GLU A 68 -6.76 3.38 -14.17
C GLU A 68 -6.43 2.39 -13.07
N VAL A 69 -6.63 2.82 -11.82
CA VAL A 69 -6.46 1.97 -10.64
C VAL A 69 -7.75 2.05 -9.85
N LEU A 70 -8.59 1.05 -10.02
CA LEU A 70 -9.88 0.99 -9.32
C LEU A 70 -9.74 0.17 -8.05
N VAL A 71 -10.13 0.74 -6.93
CA VAL A 71 -10.18 0.07 -5.65
C VAL A 71 -11.57 0.29 -5.07
N ASP A 72 -12.30 -0.80 -4.91
CA ASP A 72 -13.69 -0.77 -4.46
C ASP A 72 -14.54 0.24 -5.26
N GLY A 73 -14.39 0.21 -6.59
CA GLY A 73 -15.11 1.07 -7.52
C GLY A 73 -14.61 2.50 -7.63
N ARG A 74 -13.56 2.87 -6.90
CA ARG A 74 -13.02 4.24 -6.92
C ARG A 74 -11.68 4.26 -7.65
N ASN A 75 -11.51 5.22 -8.55
CA ASN A 75 -10.27 5.36 -9.33
C ASN A 75 -9.25 6.20 -8.55
N ILE A 76 -8.36 5.55 -7.82
CA ILE A 76 -7.34 6.25 -7.02
C ILE A 76 -6.25 6.90 -7.87
N ALA A 77 -6.14 6.52 -9.15
CA ALA A 77 -5.20 7.15 -10.07
C ALA A 77 -5.51 8.64 -10.29
N ARG A 78 -6.75 9.04 -10.01
CA ARG A 78 -7.19 10.45 -10.16
C ARG A 78 -7.21 11.20 -8.84
N TYR A 79 -6.78 10.59 -7.75
CA TYR A 79 -6.78 11.23 -6.44
C TYR A 79 -5.69 12.29 -6.34
N ASN A 80 -6.03 13.40 -5.68
CA ASN A 80 -5.03 14.39 -5.29
C ASN A 80 -4.31 13.94 -4.00
N SER A 81 -3.33 14.71 -3.54
CA SER A 81 -2.53 14.35 -2.36
C SER A 81 -3.38 14.16 -1.11
N ARG A 82 -4.41 14.98 -0.92
CA ARG A 82 -5.29 14.89 0.25
C ARG A 82 -6.12 13.61 0.22
N GLN A 83 -6.66 13.28 -0.95
CA GLN A 83 -7.43 12.05 -1.13
C GLN A 83 -6.58 10.81 -0.94
N LEU A 84 -5.35 10.81 -1.44
CA LEU A 84 -4.41 9.71 -1.24
C LEU A 84 -4.03 9.55 0.23
N THR A 85 -3.87 10.65 0.95
CA THR A 85 -3.61 10.59 2.40
C THR A 85 -4.76 9.88 3.13
N GLY A 86 -6.01 10.22 2.81
CA GLY A 86 -7.18 9.56 3.37
C GLY A 86 -7.24 8.08 3.01
N TYR A 87 -6.93 7.75 1.77
CA TYR A 87 -6.88 6.38 1.29
C TYR A 87 -5.85 5.56 2.07
N ARG A 88 -4.63 6.06 2.23
CA ARG A 88 -3.60 5.37 3.02
C ARG A 88 -3.99 5.18 4.48
N ARG A 89 -4.68 6.18 5.04
CA ARG A 89 -5.08 6.14 6.44
C ARG A 89 -6.18 5.12 6.70
N ASN A 90 -7.18 5.07 5.81
CA ASN A 90 -8.43 4.36 6.06
C ASN A 90 -8.52 3.00 5.37
N ASP A 91 -7.86 2.81 4.23
CA ASP A 91 -8.09 1.65 3.37
C ASP A 91 -6.90 0.72 3.25
N ILE A 92 -5.69 1.16 3.59
CA ILE A 92 -4.46 0.42 3.34
C ILE A 92 -3.67 0.20 4.62
N GLY A 93 -3.16 -1.01 4.79
CA GLY A 93 -2.13 -1.33 5.75
C GLY A 93 -0.85 -1.72 5.02
N PHE A 94 0.27 -1.12 5.41
CA PHE A 94 1.55 -1.38 4.77
C PHE A 94 2.46 -2.22 5.65
N VAL A 95 3.12 -3.19 5.04
CA VAL A 95 4.27 -3.86 5.64
C VAL A 95 5.45 -3.56 4.74
N PHE A 96 6.44 -2.87 5.28
CA PHE A 96 7.60 -2.44 4.51
C PHE A 96 8.69 -3.50 4.47
N GLN A 97 9.53 -3.47 3.45
CA GLN A 97 10.68 -4.34 3.33
C GLN A 97 11.68 -4.12 4.49
N PHE A 98 11.83 -2.87 4.90
CA PHE A 98 12.64 -2.49 6.05
C PHE A 98 11.70 -2.12 7.21
N TYR A 99 12.19 -2.20 8.43
CA TYR A 99 11.33 -2.13 9.61
C TYR A 99 10.60 -0.81 9.82
N ASN A 100 11.18 0.29 9.37
CA ASN A 100 10.58 1.64 9.49
C ASN A 100 10.17 2.02 10.92
N LEU A 101 10.91 1.55 11.90
CA LEU A 101 10.69 1.89 13.30
C LEU A 101 11.41 3.18 13.65
N VAL A 102 10.83 3.94 14.57
CA VAL A 102 11.50 5.11 15.14
C VAL A 102 12.47 4.62 16.23
N PRO A 103 13.79 4.80 16.07
CA PRO A 103 14.76 4.14 16.94
C PRO A 103 14.76 4.62 18.40
N ASN A 104 14.25 5.81 18.67
CA ASN A 104 14.22 6.36 20.01
C ASN A 104 12.94 6.03 20.78
N LEU A 105 12.06 5.25 20.18
CA LEU A 105 10.81 4.82 20.80
C LEU A 105 10.87 3.33 21.11
N THR A 106 10.15 2.92 22.15
CA THR A 106 9.98 1.51 22.50
C THR A 106 9.08 0.82 21.47
N ALA A 107 9.01 -0.52 21.53
CA ALA A 107 8.11 -1.29 20.71
C ALA A 107 6.66 -0.82 20.89
N LEU A 108 6.21 -0.64 22.11
CA LEU A 108 4.87 -0.16 22.42
C LEU A 108 4.64 1.24 21.84
N GLU A 109 5.57 2.15 22.03
CA GLU A 109 5.45 3.53 21.54
C GLU A 109 5.42 3.60 20.02
N ASN A 110 6.18 2.74 19.33
CA ASN A 110 6.14 2.67 17.87
C ASN A 110 4.75 2.28 17.36
N VAL A 111 4.11 1.29 18.00
CA VAL A 111 2.75 0.89 17.64
C VAL A 111 1.74 1.98 18.00
N GLU A 112 1.86 2.59 19.17
CA GLU A 112 0.97 3.67 19.59
C GLU A 112 1.03 4.87 18.64
N LEU A 113 2.18 5.15 18.06
CA LEU A 113 2.34 6.23 17.09
C LEU A 113 1.41 6.02 15.89
N ALA A 114 1.29 4.78 15.42
CA ALA A 114 0.41 4.43 14.29
C ALA A 114 -1.07 4.58 14.64
N LEU A 115 -1.45 4.42 15.90
CA LEU A 115 -2.85 4.52 16.33
C LEU A 115 -3.41 5.93 16.21
N GLN A 116 -2.56 6.93 16.23
CA GLN A 116 -2.99 8.33 16.20
C GLN A 116 -3.77 8.70 14.95
N ILE A 117 -3.58 7.97 13.86
CA ILE A 117 -4.27 8.23 12.59
C ILE A 117 -5.45 7.30 12.35
N CYS A 118 -5.69 6.36 13.24
CA CYS A 118 -6.77 5.38 13.08
C CYS A 118 -8.07 5.89 13.71
N LYS A 119 -9.20 5.55 13.08
CA LYS A 119 -10.52 5.90 13.62
C LYS A 119 -10.92 5.01 14.79
N ASN A 120 -10.70 3.71 14.66
CA ASN A 120 -11.06 2.73 15.67
C ASN A 120 -9.87 1.80 15.91
N PRO A 121 -8.79 2.28 16.55
CA PRO A 121 -7.60 1.47 16.73
C PRO A 121 -7.82 0.36 17.75
N LEU A 122 -7.14 -0.76 17.53
CA LEU A 122 -7.03 -1.81 18.52
C LEU A 122 -6.06 -1.36 19.61
N ASP A 123 -6.13 -1.99 20.78
CA ASP A 123 -5.19 -1.69 21.87
C ASP A 123 -3.78 -2.17 21.48
N ALA A 124 -2.80 -1.28 21.55
CA ALA A 124 -1.42 -1.58 21.16
C ALA A 124 -0.81 -2.72 21.94
N ARG A 125 -1.06 -2.77 23.26
CA ARG A 125 -0.53 -3.82 24.12
C ARG A 125 -1.11 -5.18 23.74
N GLU A 126 -2.41 -5.24 23.52
CA GLU A 126 -3.08 -6.48 23.12
C GLU A 126 -2.55 -7.01 21.80
N VAL A 127 -2.39 -6.13 20.80
CA VAL A 127 -1.87 -6.51 19.49
C VAL A 127 -0.44 -7.06 19.62
N LEU A 128 0.42 -6.39 20.40
CA LEU A 128 1.78 -6.85 20.60
C LEU A 128 1.84 -8.20 21.36
N GLU A 129 0.93 -8.41 22.29
CA GLU A 129 0.81 -9.70 22.97
C GLU A 129 0.39 -10.81 22.01
N GLU A 130 -0.56 -10.53 21.13
CA GLU A 130 -1.03 -11.48 20.12
C GLU A 130 0.08 -11.95 19.18
N VAL A 131 1.07 -11.09 18.89
CA VAL A 131 2.19 -11.45 18.03
C VAL A 131 3.42 -11.93 18.83
N GLY A 132 3.26 -12.19 20.14
CA GLY A 132 4.32 -12.79 20.96
C GLY A 132 5.32 -11.80 21.53
N LEU A 133 5.02 -10.52 21.60
CA LEU A 133 5.94 -9.49 22.08
C LEU A 133 5.58 -8.95 23.47
N LYS A 134 4.79 -9.68 24.24
CA LYS A 134 4.36 -9.26 25.57
C LYS A 134 5.51 -8.82 26.49
N ASP A 135 6.60 -9.55 26.45
CA ASP A 135 7.76 -9.29 27.31
C ASP A 135 8.75 -8.28 26.72
N ARG A 136 8.40 -7.66 25.58
CA ARG A 136 9.28 -6.72 24.87
C ARG A 136 8.68 -5.36 24.63
N LEU A 137 7.60 -5.04 25.33
CA LEU A 137 6.86 -3.77 25.12
C LEU A 137 7.74 -2.53 25.32
N THR A 138 8.67 -2.58 26.27
CA THR A 138 9.54 -1.46 26.60
C THR A 138 10.92 -1.54 25.94
N ASN A 139 11.14 -2.50 25.07
CA ASN A 139 12.39 -2.62 24.33
C ASN A 139 12.47 -1.56 23.23
N PHE A 140 13.67 -1.03 23.03
CA PHE A 140 13.96 -0.14 21.91
C PHE A 140 14.30 -0.92 20.66
#